data_b0b04aa3ae4e1ecf383c8c6a848790a7
#
_entry.id   b0b04aa3ae4e1ecf383c8c6a848790a7
#
_cell.length_a   1.000
_cell.length_b   1.000
_cell.length_c   1.000
_cell.angle_alpha   90.00
_cell.angle_beta   90.00
_cell.angle_gamma   90.00
#
_symmetry.space_group_name_H-M   'P 1'
#
loop_
_entity.id
_entity.type
_entity.pdbx_description
1 polymer ?
#
loop_
_entity_poly.entity_id
_entity_poly.type
_entity_poly.pdbx_seq_one_letter_code
_entity_poly.pdbx_strand_id
1 'polypeptide(L)'
;MKPTPKGWPRLSSAIYYDDAAKAIDWLCEAFGFEVRLKVEDEGGKIVHSELTYGGDALIMVAQSGGKPAYPLHPCGSSPAGNSGAVTQTILLFVDSTDEHHAHAKAAGAVIVDDPKVHDYGNDYWADRSYGALDPEGHMWWFTERVRDQPPPQ
;
A
#
# COMPACT_ATOMS: atom_id res chain seq x y z
N MET A 1 -27.13 0.61 -3.49
CA MET A 1 -26.04 -0.36 -3.25
C MET A 1 -26.02 -0.66 -1.75
N LYS A 2 -25.86 -1.92 -1.35
CA LYS A 2 -25.77 -2.25 0.09
C LYS A 2 -24.47 -1.69 0.69
N PRO A 3 -24.43 -1.31 1.98
CA PRO A 3 -23.21 -0.90 2.64
C PRO A 3 -22.20 -2.04 2.68
N THR A 4 -20.92 -1.69 2.81
CA THR A 4 -19.86 -2.67 3.05
C THR A 4 -19.95 -3.24 4.48
N PRO A 5 -19.38 -4.41 4.75
CA PRO A 5 -19.21 -4.88 6.12
C PRO A 5 -18.46 -3.83 6.97
N LYS A 6 -18.77 -3.82 8.27
CA LYS A 6 -18.13 -2.87 9.20
C LYS A 6 -16.60 -3.00 9.16
N GLY A 7 -15.91 -1.88 8.98
CA GLY A 7 -14.46 -1.82 8.92
C GLY A 7 -13.84 -2.30 7.59
N TRP A 8 -14.67 -2.49 6.54
CA TRP A 8 -14.18 -2.80 5.20
C TRP A 8 -14.44 -1.66 4.23
N PRO A 9 -13.41 -1.14 3.53
CA PRO A 9 -13.63 -0.28 2.38
C PRO A 9 -14.28 -1.09 1.24
N ARG A 10 -14.88 -0.40 0.28
CA ARG A 10 -15.50 -1.07 -0.87
C ARG A 10 -14.48 -1.70 -1.81
N LEU A 11 -13.29 -1.16 -1.84
CA LEU A 11 -12.14 -1.66 -2.60
C LEU A 11 -10.99 -1.93 -1.63
N SER A 12 -10.40 -3.11 -1.77
CA SER A 12 -9.19 -3.51 -1.04
C SER A 12 -8.24 -4.20 -2.02
N SER A 13 -6.94 -4.03 -1.83
CA SER A 13 -5.91 -4.71 -2.63
C SER A 13 -5.32 -5.88 -1.86
N ALA A 14 -4.99 -6.96 -2.57
CA ALA A 14 -4.13 -8.02 -2.07
C ALA A 14 -2.73 -7.85 -2.70
N ILE A 15 -1.71 -7.80 -1.84
CA ILE A 15 -0.33 -7.56 -2.23
C ILE A 15 0.48 -8.79 -1.82
N TYR A 16 1.29 -9.29 -2.75
CA TYR A 16 2.02 -10.55 -2.58
C TYR A 16 3.50 -10.29 -2.34
N TYR A 17 4.05 -10.94 -1.31
CA TYR A 17 5.44 -10.84 -0.90
C TYR A 17 6.08 -12.21 -0.81
N ASP A 18 7.37 -12.30 -1.12
CA ASP A 18 8.14 -13.54 -0.97
C ASP A 18 8.39 -13.86 0.51
N ASP A 19 8.44 -12.83 1.37
CA ASP A 19 8.42 -12.94 2.83
C ASP A 19 7.30 -12.05 3.42
N ALA A 20 6.08 -12.55 3.39
CA ALA A 20 4.90 -11.79 3.81
C ALA A 20 4.95 -11.41 5.30
N ALA A 21 5.52 -12.24 6.17
CA ALA A 21 5.62 -11.95 7.60
C ALA A 21 6.53 -10.73 7.85
N LYS A 22 7.71 -10.73 7.24
CA LYS A 22 8.64 -9.61 7.31
C LYS A 22 8.08 -8.34 6.66
N ALA A 23 7.37 -8.49 5.54
CA ALA A 23 6.74 -7.37 4.86
C ALA A 23 5.66 -6.70 5.73
N ILE A 24 4.85 -7.45 6.46
CA ILE A 24 3.85 -6.91 7.40
C ILE A 24 4.53 -6.05 8.45
N ASP A 25 5.56 -6.56 9.12
CA ASP A 25 6.28 -5.83 10.16
C ASP A 25 6.89 -4.54 9.60
N TRP A 26 7.50 -4.61 8.44
CA TRP A 26 8.11 -3.46 7.78
C TRP A 26 7.07 -2.41 7.33
N LEU A 27 5.94 -2.82 6.75
CA LEU A 27 4.87 -1.91 6.34
C LEU A 27 4.27 -1.16 7.54
N CYS A 28 4.16 -1.83 8.68
CA CYS A 28 3.72 -1.19 9.92
C CYS A 28 4.75 -0.17 10.41
N GLU A 29 6.04 -0.52 10.43
CA GLU A 29 7.12 0.36 10.89
C GLU A 29 7.33 1.55 9.95
N ALA A 30 7.46 1.29 8.65
CA ALA A 30 7.89 2.29 7.67
C ALA A 30 6.75 3.15 7.11
N PHE A 31 5.58 2.56 6.89
CA PHE A 31 4.45 3.22 6.24
C PHE A 31 3.28 3.51 7.18
N GLY A 32 3.36 3.07 8.46
CA GLY A 32 2.36 3.39 9.47
C GLY A 32 1.08 2.58 9.38
N PHE A 33 1.11 1.41 8.73
CA PHE A 33 -0.02 0.47 8.77
C PHE A 33 -0.19 -0.16 10.15
N GLU A 34 -1.41 -0.58 10.44
CA GLU A 34 -1.75 -1.31 11.66
C GLU A 34 -2.31 -2.69 11.30
N VAL A 35 -1.83 -3.75 11.99
CA VAL A 35 -2.34 -5.10 11.79
C VAL A 35 -3.73 -5.21 12.41
N ARG A 36 -4.73 -5.45 11.59
CA ARG A 36 -6.10 -5.77 12.03
C ARG A 36 -6.30 -7.27 12.25
N LEU A 37 -5.74 -8.08 11.35
CA LEU A 37 -5.80 -9.53 11.41
C LEU A 37 -4.52 -10.12 10.80
N LYS A 38 -4.00 -11.16 11.44
CA LYS A 38 -2.90 -11.97 10.92
C LYS A 38 -3.17 -13.42 11.24
N VAL A 39 -3.23 -14.27 10.21
CA VAL A 39 -3.44 -15.71 10.32
C VAL A 39 -2.21 -16.43 9.75
N GLU A 40 -1.60 -17.25 10.58
CA GLU A 40 -0.42 -18.04 10.24
C GLU A 40 -0.77 -19.53 10.24
N ASP A 41 -0.10 -20.31 9.39
CA ASP A 41 -0.13 -21.77 9.48
C ASP A 41 0.82 -22.29 10.58
N GLU A 42 0.87 -23.62 10.76
CA GLU A 42 1.73 -24.26 11.75
C GLU A 42 3.23 -23.98 11.54
N GLY A 43 3.63 -23.58 10.33
CA GLY A 43 5.00 -23.21 9.97
C GLY A 43 5.30 -21.72 10.10
N GLY A 44 4.33 -20.90 10.55
CA GLY A 44 4.47 -19.45 10.66
C GLY A 44 4.32 -18.70 9.32
N LYS A 45 3.82 -19.37 8.29
CA LYS A 45 3.57 -18.76 6.98
C LYS A 45 2.24 -18.02 7.01
N ILE A 46 2.23 -16.81 6.44
CA ILE A 46 1.02 -16.00 6.37
C ILE A 46 0.01 -16.64 5.41
N VAL A 47 -1.13 -17.05 5.95
CA VAL A 47 -2.28 -17.59 5.20
C VAL A 47 -3.22 -16.46 4.81
N HIS A 48 -3.43 -15.49 5.71
CA HIS A 48 -4.24 -14.31 5.47
C HIS A 48 -3.80 -13.18 6.40
N SER A 49 -3.84 -11.96 5.91
CA SER A 49 -3.64 -10.78 6.76
C SER A 49 -4.48 -9.61 6.29
N GLU A 50 -4.75 -8.70 7.21
CA GLU A 50 -5.46 -7.45 6.97
C GLU A 50 -4.71 -6.33 7.71
N LEU A 51 -4.25 -5.35 6.96
CA LEU A 51 -3.59 -4.16 7.47
C LEU A 51 -4.46 -2.95 7.15
N THR A 52 -4.63 -2.07 8.11
CA THR A 52 -5.43 -0.83 7.98
C THR A 52 -4.56 0.40 8.09
N TYR A 53 -5.01 1.50 7.49
CA TYR A 53 -4.41 2.82 7.62
C TYR A 53 -5.52 3.87 7.73
N GLY A 54 -5.43 4.79 8.72
CA GLY A 54 -6.37 5.91 8.88
C GLY A 54 -7.84 5.52 9.13
N GLY A 55 -8.14 4.22 9.25
CA GLY A 55 -9.50 3.70 9.50
C GLY A 55 -10.38 3.49 8.27
N ASP A 56 -9.95 3.93 7.08
CA ASP A 56 -10.71 3.81 5.82
C ASP A 56 -9.93 3.16 4.67
N ALA A 57 -8.66 2.86 4.86
CA ALA A 57 -7.87 2.04 3.95
C ALA A 57 -7.65 0.63 4.53
N LEU A 58 -7.65 -0.37 3.66
CA LEU A 58 -7.36 -1.76 4.01
C LEU A 58 -6.64 -2.45 2.85
N ILE A 59 -5.54 -3.09 3.18
CA ILE A 59 -4.82 -4.00 2.29
C ILE A 59 -4.73 -5.39 2.92
N MET A 60 -4.58 -6.41 2.08
CA MET A 60 -4.23 -7.77 2.49
C MET A 60 -2.81 -8.07 2.03
N VAL A 61 -1.98 -8.59 2.92
CA VAL A 61 -0.63 -9.04 2.60
C VAL A 61 -0.63 -10.56 2.60
N ALA A 62 -0.17 -11.15 1.50
CA ALA A 62 -0.18 -12.59 1.29
C ALA A 62 1.18 -13.09 0.80
N GLN A 63 1.45 -14.37 1.07
CA GLN A 63 2.65 -15.06 0.60
C GLN A 63 2.58 -15.30 -0.91
N SER A 64 3.65 -14.96 -1.65
CA SER A 64 3.76 -15.27 -3.08
C SER A 64 3.98 -16.78 -3.31
N GLY A 65 3.78 -17.24 -4.54
CA GLY A 65 4.11 -18.60 -4.97
C GLY A 65 3.27 -19.72 -4.35
N GLY A 66 2.16 -19.39 -3.68
CA GLY A 66 1.21 -20.38 -3.17
C GLY A 66 0.50 -21.13 -4.30
N LYS A 67 0.04 -22.35 -4.02
CA LYS A 67 -0.84 -23.07 -4.96
C LYS A 67 -2.13 -22.28 -5.13
N PRO A 68 -2.63 -22.13 -6.38
CA PRO A 68 -3.92 -21.48 -6.61
C PRO A 68 -5.03 -22.20 -5.84
N ALA A 69 -5.92 -21.43 -5.22
CA ALA A 69 -7.09 -21.99 -4.54
C ALA A 69 -8.06 -22.70 -5.49
N TYR A 70 -8.04 -22.28 -6.78
CA TYR A 70 -8.89 -22.81 -7.84
C TYR A 70 -8.07 -23.00 -9.14
N PRO A 71 -8.47 -23.89 -10.04
CA PRO A 71 -7.68 -24.26 -11.23
C PRO A 71 -7.29 -23.11 -12.16
N LEU A 72 -8.10 -22.06 -12.22
CA LEU A 72 -7.85 -20.86 -13.07
C LEU A 72 -7.40 -19.63 -12.27
N HIS A 73 -7.19 -19.77 -10.96
CA HIS A 73 -6.74 -18.66 -10.13
C HIS A 73 -5.25 -18.39 -10.39
N PRO A 74 -4.84 -17.17 -10.74
CA PRO A 74 -3.43 -16.86 -10.91
C PRO A 74 -2.68 -16.95 -9.56
N CYS A 75 -1.43 -17.36 -9.60
CA CYS A 75 -0.55 -17.24 -8.44
C CYS A 75 -0.15 -15.78 -8.24
N GLY A 76 -0.20 -15.31 -7.01
CA GLY A 76 0.37 -14.02 -6.64
C GLY A 76 1.90 -14.04 -6.73
N SER A 77 2.49 -12.94 -7.14
CA SER A 77 3.94 -12.78 -7.29
C SER A 77 4.39 -11.46 -6.69
N SER A 78 5.55 -11.48 -6.01
CA SER A 78 6.27 -10.29 -5.59
C SER A 78 7.07 -9.71 -6.75
N PRO A 79 7.28 -8.38 -6.85
CA PRO A 79 8.23 -7.78 -7.79
C PRO A 79 9.64 -8.35 -7.66
N ALA A 80 10.10 -8.65 -6.45
CA ALA A 80 11.41 -9.28 -6.22
C ALA A 80 11.53 -10.63 -6.91
N GLY A 81 10.45 -11.43 -6.88
CA GLY A 81 10.37 -12.73 -7.58
C GLY A 81 10.04 -12.60 -9.07
N ASN A 82 9.82 -11.39 -9.59
CA ASN A 82 9.38 -11.13 -10.97
C ASN A 82 10.23 -10.05 -11.67
N SER A 83 11.55 -10.10 -11.47
CA SER A 83 12.52 -9.17 -12.10
C SER A 83 12.22 -7.68 -11.86
N GLY A 84 11.58 -7.33 -10.75
CA GLY A 84 11.20 -5.96 -10.39
C GLY A 84 9.96 -5.43 -11.12
N ALA A 85 9.26 -6.26 -11.90
CA ALA A 85 8.06 -5.82 -12.61
C ALA A 85 6.88 -5.63 -11.66
N VAL A 86 6.21 -4.48 -11.76
CA VAL A 86 4.96 -4.17 -11.06
C VAL A 86 3.81 -4.11 -12.06
N THR A 87 2.64 -4.61 -11.67
CA THR A 87 1.42 -4.56 -12.49
C THR A 87 0.44 -3.48 -12.01
N GLN A 88 0.68 -2.93 -10.83
CA GLN A 88 -0.12 -1.86 -10.23
C GLN A 88 0.74 -1.07 -9.23
N THR A 89 0.30 0.14 -8.93
CA THR A 89 0.84 0.97 -7.86
C THR A 89 -0.25 1.26 -6.84
N ILE A 90 0.13 1.57 -5.61
CA ILE A 90 -0.81 1.91 -4.56
C ILE A 90 -0.60 3.38 -4.21
N LEU A 91 -1.70 4.13 -4.16
CA LEU A 91 -1.70 5.51 -3.69
C LEU A 91 -2.41 5.56 -2.34
N LEU A 92 -1.77 6.18 -1.38
CA LEU A 92 -2.27 6.39 -0.02
C LEU A 92 -2.24 7.89 0.31
N PHE A 93 -3.36 8.42 0.80
CA PHE A 93 -3.37 9.76 1.36
C PHE A 93 -2.80 9.74 2.77
N VAL A 94 -1.90 10.69 3.05
CA VAL A 94 -1.25 10.87 4.34
C VAL A 94 -1.45 12.31 4.82
N ASP A 95 -1.37 12.53 6.13
CA ASP A 95 -1.60 13.84 6.73
C ASP A 95 -0.47 14.84 6.42
N SER A 96 0.78 14.37 6.35
CA SER A 96 1.96 15.16 6.02
C SER A 96 2.90 14.34 5.15
N THR A 97 3.04 14.72 3.89
CA THR A 97 3.95 14.05 2.95
C THR A 97 5.40 14.13 3.40
N ASP A 98 5.83 15.28 3.94
CA ASP A 98 7.22 15.48 4.36
C ASP A 98 7.59 14.64 5.59
N GLU A 99 6.71 14.57 6.59
CA GLU A 99 6.94 13.75 7.79
C GLU A 99 6.91 12.26 7.45
N HIS A 100 5.94 11.82 6.66
CA HIS A 100 5.83 10.44 6.21
C HIS A 100 7.04 10.02 5.37
N HIS A 101 7.51 10.87 4.45
CA HIS A 101 8.71 10.65 3.65
C HIS A 101 9.95 10.48 4.53
N ALA A 102 10.16 11.40 5.49
CA ALA A 102 11.32 11.35 6.37
C ALA A 102 11.34 10.04 7.19
N HIS A 103 10.18 9.63 7.71
CA HIS A 103 10.02 8.41 8.48
C HIS A 103 10.26 7.16 7.61
N ALA A 104 9.60 7.05 6.46
CA ALA A 104 9.75 5.93 5.54
C ALA A 104 11.19 5.76 5.06
N LYS A 105 11.85 6.87 4.72
CA LYS A 105 13.27 6.88 4.31
C LYS A 105 14.18 6.38 5.44
N ALA A 106 13.95 6.82 6.66
CA ALA A 106 14.72 6.36 7.83
C ALA A 106 14.51 4.85 8.10
N ALA A 107 13.33 4.32 7.82
CA ALA A 107 13.00 2.89 7.93
C ALA A 107 13.47 2.05 6.72
N GLY A 108 14.15 2.65 5.75
CA GLY A 108 14.80 1.93 4.64
C GLY A 108 13.98 1.86 3.34
N ALA A 109 12.92 2.64 3.19
CA ALA A 109 12.23 2.76 1.92
C ALA A 109 13.15 3.35 0.84
N VAL A 110 13.09 2.79 -0.36
CA VAL A 110 13.82 3.34 -1.51
C VAL A 110 13.00 4.45 -2.14
N ILE A 111 13.43 5.69 -1.95
CA ILE A 111 12.74 6.85 -2.52
C ILE A 111 13.06 6.94 -4.01
N VAL A 112 12.03 6.88 -4.86
CA VAL A 112 12.15 6.95 -6.32
C VAL A 112 11.72 8.30 -6.89
N ASP A 113 10.92 9.06 -6.12
CA ASP A 113 10.53 10.42 -6.45
C ASP A 113 10.40 11.21 -5.14
N ASP A 114 11.19 12.29 -4.99
CA ASP A 114 11.20 13.12 -3.79
C ASP A 114 9.90 13.94 -3.65
N PRO A 115 9.52 14.36 -2.43
CA PRO A 115 8.30 15.14 -2.22
C PRO A 115 8.25 16.42 -3.05
N LYS A 116 7.21 16.55 -3.87
CA LYS A 116 6.98 17.74 -4.70
C LYS A 116 5.48 18.00 -4.88
N VAL A 117 5.14 19.25 -5.15
CA VAL A 117 3.76 19.66 -5.45
C VAL A 117 3.48 19.46 -6.93
N HIS A 118 2.39 18.77 -7.21
CA HIS A 118 1.77 18.65 -8.53
C HIS A 118 0.53 19.54 -8.56
N ASP A 119 0.61 20.66 -9.28
CA ASP A 119 -0.50 21.58 -9.47
C ASP A 119 -1.19 21.29 -10.80
N TYR A 120 -2.46 20.90 -10.73
CA TYR A 120 -3.25 20.54 -11.90
C TYR A 120 -4.02 21.71 -12.50
N GLY A 121 -3.80 22.94 -12.01
CA GLY A 121 -4.44 24.17 -12.48
C GLY A 121 -5.54 24.69 -11.56
N ASN A 122 -5.99 25.91 -11.83
CA ASN A 122 -6.93 26.63 -10.94
C ASN A 122 -8.31 25.99 -10.83
N ASP A 123 -8.73 25.24 -11.85
CA ASP A 123 -10.02 24.55 -11.88
C ASP A 123 -9.97 23.15 -11.24
N TYR A 124 -8.79 22.75 -10.80
CA TYR A 124 -8.50 21.43 -10.24
C TYR A 124 -7.83 21.58 -8.87
N TRP A 125 -7.25 20.50 -8.42
CA TRP A 125 -6.56 20.40 -7.12
C TRP A 125 -5.04 20.50 -7.28
N ALA A 126 -4.36 20.57 -6.16
CA ALA A 126 -2.93 20.35 -6.07
C ALA A 126 -2.62 19.35 -4.97
N ASP A 127 -1.71 18.44 -5.26
CA ASP A 127 -1.24 17.42 -4.36
C ASP A 127 0.27 17.55 -4.15
N ARG A 128 0.71 17.32 -2.91
CA ARG A 128 2.10 17.09 -2.61
C ARG A 128 2.30 15.59 -2.48
N SER A 129 3.20 15.00 -3.26
CA SER A 129 3.36 13.54 -3.31
C SER A 129 4.83 13.16 -3.38
N TYR A 130 5.14 11.94 -2.93
CA TYR A 130 6.41 11.28 -3.18
C TYR A 130 6.17 9.81 -3.53
N GLY A 131 7.17 9.19 -4.20
CA GLY A 131 7.14 7.79 -4.59
C GLY A 131 8.21 6.98 -3.88
N ALA A 132 7.89 5.78 -3.43
CA ALA A 132 8.82 4.88 -2.79
C ALA A 132 8.59 3.42 -3.19
N LEU A 133 9.67 2.63 -3.15
CA LEU A 133 9.60 1.18 -3.20
C LEU A 133 9.74 0.62 -1.78
N ASP A 134 8.96 -0.41 -1.50
CA ASP A 134 9.16 -1.25 -0.33
C ASP A 134 10.32 -2.26 -0.55
N PRO A 135 10.72 -3.06 0.45
CA PRO A 135 11.87 -3.95 0.35
C PRO A 135 11.79 -4.99 -0.77
N GLU A 136 10.59 -5.34 -1.23
CA GLU A 136 10.40 -6.29 -2.34
C GLU A 136 10.05 -5.62 -3.67
N GLY A 137 10.05 -4.28 -3.71
CA GLY A 137 9.95 -3.50 -4.94
C GLY A 137 8.53 -3.13 -5.36
N HIS A 138 7.53 -3.27 -4.52
CA HIS A 138 6.21 -2.71 -4.81
C HIS A 138 6.27 -1.19 -4.79
N MET A 139 5.60 -0.56 -5.75
CA MET A 139 5.58 0.89 -5.92
C MET A 139 4.43 1.52 -5.15
N TRP A 140 4.75 2.48 -4.29
CA TRP A 140 3.84 3.24 -3.45
C TRP A 140 3.91 4.72 -3.77
N TRP A 141 2.75 5.38 -3.78
CA TRP A 141 2.61 6.82 -3.81
C TRP A 141 1.94 7.29 -2.54
N PHE A 142 2.57 8.27 -1.87
CA PHE A 142 2.04 8.91 -0.68
C PHE A 142 1.72 10.37 -0.99
N THR A 143 0.50 10.77 -0.68
CA THR A 143 -0.07 12.01 -1.21
C THR A 143 -0.77 12.78 -0.12
N GLU A 144 -0.52 14.07 -0.05
CA GLU A 144 -1.23 15.05 0.77
C GLU A 144 -1.96 16.02 -0.17
N ARG A 145 -3.27 16.23 0.04
CA ARG A 145 -4.03 17.24 -0.67
C ARG A 145 -3.68 18.63 -0.13
N VAL A 146 -2.96 19.45 -0.92
CA VAL A 146 -2.54 20.81 -0.51
C VAL A 146 -3.46 21.91 -1.04
N ARG A 147 -4.29 21.62 -2.03
CA ARG A 147 -5.38 22.48 -2.50
C ARG A 147 -6.50 21.65 -3.10
N ASP A 148 -7.70 21.82 -2.59
CA ASP A 148 -8.89 21.17 -3.14
C ASP A 148 -9.34 21.81 -4.45
N GLN A 149 -10.13 21.02 -5.22
CA GLN A 149 -10.86 21.55 -6.36
C GLN A 149 -11.85 22.62 -5.88
N PRO A 150 -11.94 23.80 -6.56
CA PRO A 150 -12.96 24.76 -6.20
C PRO A 150 -14.37 24.16 -6.40
N PRO A 151 -15.36 24.60 -5.60
CA PRO A 151 -16.73 24.14 -5.75
C PRO A 151 -17.23 24.43 -7.16
N PRO A 152 -18.10 23.57 -7.73
CA PRO A 152 -18.70 23.84 -9.03
C PRO A 152 -19.46 25.17 -9.00
N GLN A 153 -19.28 25.98 -10.05
CA GLN A 153 -19.94 27.27 -10.21
C GLN A 153 -21.40 27.09 -10.59
#